data_8460f9304219466cd2e8626a4b7ed16a
#
_entry.id   8460f9304219466cd2e8626a4b7ed16a
#
_cell.length_a   1.000
_cell.length_b   1.000
_cell.length_c   1.000
_cell.angle_alpha   90.00
_cell.angle_beta   90.00
_cell.angle_gamma   90.00
#
_symmetry.space_group_name_H-M   'P 1'
#
loop_
_entity.id
_entity.type
_entity.pdbx_description
1 polymer ?
#
loop_
_entity_poly.entity_id
_entity_poly.type
_entity_poly.pdbx_seq_one_letter_code
_entity_poly.pdbx_strand_id
1 'polypeptide(L)'
;VISITDGQIYLEADLFNAGQRPAVNVGLSVSRVGGAAQIKAMKKVAGTLRLTLAQYRELAAFAQFGSDLDKATQEQLAQGQRLVEMLKQGQYVPQKVGLQVVQIYAGTQNVPGDLKNWVRDVPVSEIHRYCTELGDFIDAKHPDLLTLIQDKDGLSDEVVTAIEKCLKDFQDVFNPHADN
;
A
#
# COMPACT_ATOMS: atom_id res chain seq x y z
N VAL A 1 23.05 22.69 -2.02
CA VAL A 1 22.53 22.10 -0.78
C VAL A 1 21.98 20.70 -1.03
N ILE A 2 21.19 20.46 -2.08
CA ILE A 2 20.57 19.15 -2.41
C ILE A 2 21.59 18.03 -2.59
N SER A 3 22.81 18.33 -3.05
CA SER A 3 23.89 17.35 -3.26
C SER A 3 24.66 16.98 -1.98
N ILE A 4 24.51 17.76 -0.91
CA ILE A 4 25.21 17.54 0.37
C ILE A 4 24.38 16.66 1.30
N THR A 5 23.05 16.67 1.16
CA THR A 5 22.14 15.89 1.98
C THR A 5 21.79 14.54 1.33
N ASP A 6 21.28 13.60 2.11
CA ASP A 6 20.78 12.30 1.64
C ASP A 6 19.56 12.40 0.72
N GLY A 7 18.90 13.50 0.73
CA GLY A 7 17.66 13.79 0.05
C GLY A 7 16.76 14.66 0.93
N GLN A 8 15.50 14.69 0.60
CA GLN A 8 14.51 15.54 1.29
C GLN A 8 13.19 14.81 1.37
N ILE A 9 12.49 15.00 2.48
CA ILE A 9 11.11 14.55 2.65
C ILE A 9 10.24 15.80 2.75
N TYR A 10 9.39 16.00 1.74
CA TYR A 10 8.51 17.15 1.64
C TYR A 10 7.19 16.85 2.35
N LEU A 11 6.83 17.72 3.31
CA LEU A 11 5.54 17.74 3.96
C LEU A 11 4.72 18.90 3.38
N GLU A 12 3.46 18.62 3.04
CA GLU A 12 2.57 19.59 2.44
C GLU A 12 1.35 19.86 3.34
N ALA A 13 1.04 21.14 3.57
CA ALA A 13 -0.10 21.55 4.37
C ALA A 13 -1.44 21.10 3.74
N ASP A 14 -1.53 21.14 2.41
CA ASP A 14 -2.74 20.72 1.69
C ASP A 14 -3.03 19.24 1.88
N LEU A 15 -2.01 18.38 1.87
CA LEU A 15 -2.15 16.95 2.18
C LEU A 15 -2.59 16.75 3.62
N PHE A 16 -2.01 17.50 4.56
CA PHE A 16 -2.39 17.44 5.97
C PHE A 16 -3.86 17.82 6.19
N ASN A 17 -4.29 18.92 5.58
CA ASN A 17 -5.67 19.43 5.68
C ASN A 17 -6.67 18.49 4.99
N ALA A 18 -6.24 17.77 3.93
CA ALA A 18 -7.02 16.72 3.28
C ALA A 18 -7.08 15.39 4.08
N GLY A 19 -6.46 15.35 5.28
CA GLY A 19 -6.46 14.16 6.13
C GLY A 19 -5.40 13.12 5.80
N GLN A 20 -4.48 13.43 4.87
CA GLN A 20 -3.33 12.59 4.57
C GLN A 20 -2.28 12.74 5.67
N ARG A 21 -2.09 11.72 6.51
CA ARG A 21 -1.11 11.72 7.61
C ARG A 21 -0.35 10.40 7.64
N PRO A 22 1.00 10.44 7.54
CA PRO A 22 1.84 11.63 7.42
C PRO A 22 1.62 12.37 6.09
N ALA A 23 1.73 13.71 6.10
CA ALA A 23 1.47 14.58 4.95
C ALA A 23 2.67 14.63 3.97
N VAL A 24 3.22 13.48 3.63
CA VAL A 24 4.41 13.32 2.79
C VAL A 24 4.04 13.36 1.32
N ASN A 25 4.64 14.29 0.58
CA ASN A 25 4.60 14.24 -0.88
C ASN A 25 5.56 13.17 -1.40
N VAL A 26 5.04 12.00 -1.73
CA VAL A 26 5.82 10.83 -2.20
C VAL A 26 6.49 11.10 -3.56
N GLY A 27 5.91 11.96 -4.40
CA GLY A 27 6.46 12.29 -5.72
C GLY A 27 7.74 13.13 -5.65
N LEU A 28 7.79 14.08 -4.72
CA LEU A 28 8.90 14.99 -4.55
C LEU A 28 9.97 14.48 -3.55
N SER A 29 9.58 13.59 -2.65
CA SER A 29 10.45 13.11 -1.58
C SER A 29 11.43 12.06 -2.08
N VAL A 30 12.69 12.19 -1.67
CA VAL A 30 13.78 11.25 -1.97
C VAL A 30 14.63 11.05 -0.72
N SER A 31 14.95 9.81 -0.38
CA SER A 31 15.94 9.45 0.62
C SER A 31 16.80 8.30 0.07
N ARG A 32 18.10 8.55 -0.13
CA ARG A 32 19.04 7.54 -0.63
C ARG A 32 19.39 6.53 0.47
N VAL A 33 19.66 7.00 1.68
CA VAL A 33 19.95 6.13 2.84
C VAL A 33 18.71 5.33 3.22
N GLY A 34 17.54 5.98 3.29
CA GLY A 34 16.28 5.29 3.55
C GLY A 34 15.99 4.22 2.50
N GLY A 35 16.19 4.54 1.21
CA GLY A 35 16.06 3.55 0.14
C GLY A 35 17.07 2.42 0.22
N ALA A 36 18.32 2.69 0.64
CA ALA A 36 19.33 1.65 0.82
C ALA A 36 19.03 0.74 2.01
N ALA A 37 18.45 1.30 3.09
CA ALA A 37 18.09 0.57 4.31
C ALA A 37 16.89 -0.37 4.15
N GLN A 38 16.06 -0.21 3.12
CA GLN A 38 14.92 -1.08 2.87
C GLN A 38 15.37 -2.52 2.59
N ILE A 39 14.65 -3.49 3.15
CA ILE A 39 14.77 -4.90 2.77
C ILE A 39 14.36 -5.08 1.29
N LYS A 40 14.86 -6.13 0.62
CA LYS A 40 14.63 -6.34 -0.82
C LYS A 40 13.15 -6.47 -1.16
N ALA A 41 12.35 -7.14 -0.30
CA ALA A 41 10.91 -7.24 -0.48
C ALA A 41 10.23 -5.86 -0.48
N MET A 42 10.60 -4.99 0.47
CA MET A 42 10.07 -3.62 0.53
C MET A 42 10.44 -2.81 -0.71
N LYS A 43 11.69 -2.89 -1.18
CA LYS A 43 12.12 -2.19 -2.41
C LYS A 43 11.25 -2.55 -3.60
N LYS A 44 10.90 -3.84 -3.74
CA LYS A 44 10.08 -4.33 -4.85
C LYS A 44 8.65 -3.80 -4.79
N VAL A 45 7.97 -3.94 -3.65
CA VAL A 45 6.59 -3.45 -3.50
C VAL A 45 6.51 -1.92 -3.54
N ALA A 46 7.47 -1.21 -2.94
CA ALA A 46 7.51 0.24 -2.94
C ALA A 46 7.74 0.83 -4.36
N GLY A 47 8.49 0.13 -5.21
CA GLY A 47 8.65 0.50 -6.62
C GLY A 47 7.31 0.49 -7.36
N THR A 48 6.55 -0.59 -7.25
CA THR A 48 5.20 -0.71 -7.83
C THR A 48 4.25 0.33 -7.26
N LEU A 49 4.24 0.51 -5.93
CA LEU A 49 3.40 1.49 -5.25
C LEU A 49 3.66 2.92 -5.77
N ARG A 50 4.92 3.32 -5.90
CA ARG A 50 5.27 4.66 -6.39
C ARG A 50 4.76 4.91 -7.80
N LEU A 51 4.88 3.92 -8.69
CA LEU A 51 4.37 4.01 -10.05
C LEU A 51 2.84 4.16 -10.06
N THR A 52 2.13 3.31 -9.32
CA THR A 52 0.67 3.35 -9.21
C THR A 52 0.17 4.68 -8.64
N LEU A 53 0.83 5.21 -7.61
CA LEU A 53 0.48 6.51 -7.03
C LEU A 53 0.77 7.69 -7.98
N ALA A 54 1.82 7.62 -8.80
CA ALA A 54 2.11 8.63 -9.81
C ALA A 54 0.99 8.65 -10.87
N GLN A 55 0.62 7.50 -11.40
CA GLN A 55 -0.50 7.35 -12.34
C GLN A 55 -1.82 7.84 -11.73
N TYR A 56 -2.10 7.47 -10.49
CA TYR A 56 -3.31 7.94 -9.79
C TYR A 56 -3.37 9.47 -9.72
N ARG A 57 -2.26 10.15 -9.37
CA ARG A 57 -2.24 11.63 -9.28
C ARG A 57 -2.51 12.30 -10.63
N GLU A 58 -1.92 11.78 -11.70
CA GLU A 58 -2.17 12.28 -13.06
C GLU A 58 -3.64 12.11 -13.44
N LEU A 59 -4.20 10.92 -13.21
CA LEU A 59 -5.60 10.63 -13.53
C LEU A 59 -6.56 11.41 -12.63
N ALA A 60 -6.28 11.59 -11.34
CA ALA A 60 -7.10 12.36 -10.42
C ALA A 60 -7.16 13.85 -10.83
N ALA A 61 -6.03 14.42 -11.25
CA ALA A 61 -6.00 15.77 -11.79
C ALA A 61 -6.85 15.89 -13.07
N PHE A 62 -6.80 14.90 -13.95
CA PHE A 62 -7.56 14.87 -15.19
C PHE A 62 -9.06 14.66 -14.95
N ALA A 63 -9.43 13.83 -13.99
CA ALA A 63 -10.81 13.50 -13.61
C ALA A 63 -11.61 14.73 -13.14
N GLN A 64 -10.93 15.76 -12.64
CA GLN A 64 -11.58 17.02 -12.24
C GLN A 64 -12.14 17.81 -13.44
N PHE A 65 -11.67 17.53 -14.65
CA PHE A 65 -12.03 18.27 -15.87
C PHE A 65 -12.93 17.49 -16.85
N GLY A 66 -13.17 16.21 -16.62
CA GLY A 66 -13.93 15.35 -17.54
C GLY A 66 -15.00 14.51 -16.84
N SER A 67 -16.20 14.43 -17.43
CA SER A 67 -17.34 13.69 -16.89
C SER A 67 -17.40 12.21 -17.30
N ASP A 68 -16.76 11.83 -18.41
CA ASP A 68 -16.85 10.48 -18.99
C ASP A 68 -15.47 9.79 -18.94
N LEU A 69 -15.20 9.16 -17.81
CA LEU A 69 -14.02 8.31 -17.65
C LEU A 69 -14.35 6.88 -18.09
N ASP A 70 -13.47 6.27 -18.87
CA ASP A 70 -13.57 4.86 -19.21
C ASP A 70 -13.43 3.98 -17.97
N LYS A 71 -13.89 2.73 -18.06
CA LYS A 71 -13.90 1.79 -16.95
C LYS A 71 -12.51 1.51 -16.39
N ALA A 72 -11.49 1.43 -17.25
CA ALA A 72 -10.11 1.17 -16.83
C ALA A 72 -9.55 2.34 -16.00
N THR A 73 -9.80 3.57 -16.42
CA THR A 73 -9.43 4.78 -15.67
C THR A 73 -10.15 4.87 -14.33
N GLN A 74 -11.44 4.53 -14.29
CA GLN A 74 -12.19 4.47 -13.02
C GLN A 74 -11.60 3.44 -12.06
N GLU A 75 -11.17 2.29 -12.55
CA GLU A 75 -10.53 1.25 -11.74
C GLU A 75 -9.17 1.68 -11.19
N GLN A 76 -8.36 2.35 -12.01
CA GLN A 76 -7.07 2.91 -11.55
C GLN A 76 -7.27 4.00 -10.49
N LEU A 77 -8.27 4.87 -10.64
CA LEU A 77 -8.63 5.87 -9.64
C LEU A 77 -9.08 5.20 -8.33
N ALA A 78 -9.94 4.20 -8.42
CA ALA A 78 -10.42 3.46 -7.26
C ALA A 78 -9.30 2.71 -6.53
N GLN A 79 -8.32 2.16 -7.25
CA GLN A 79 -7.12 1.57 -6.68
C GLN A 79 -6.27 2.62 -5.97
N GLY A 80 -5.99 3.74 -6.63
CA GLY A 80 -5.18 4.80 -6.06
C GLY A 80 -5.77 5.40 -4.79
N GLN A 81 -7.08 5.59 -4.71
CA GLN A 81 -7.79 6.04 -3.51
C GLN A 81 -7.54 5.08 -2.33
N ARG A 82 -7.66 3.77 -2.55
CA ARG A 82 -7.39 2.75 -1.52
C ARG A 82 -5.94 2.74 -1.07
N LEU A 83 -5.00 2.89 -2.00
CA LEU A 83 -3.58 2.98 -1.68
C LEU A 83 -3.26 4.22 -0.85
N VAL A 84 -3.85 5.38 -1.18
CA VAL A 84 -3.69 6.60 -0.39
C VAL A 84 -4.23 6.40 1.03
N GLU A 85 -5.40 5.76 1.18
CA GLU A 85 -5.97 5.46 2.49
C GLU A 85 -5.11 4.47 3.29
N MET A 86 -4.60 3.43 2.63
CA MET A 86 -3.70 2.43 3.23
C MET A 86 -2.40 3.03 3.76
N LEU A 87 -1.91 4.10 3.16
CA LEU A 87 -0.67 4.79 3.58
C LEU A 87 -0.86 5.75 4.76
N LYS A 88 -2.10 6.00 5.19
CA LYS A 88 -2.35 6.78 6.40
C LYS A 88 -1.92 5.99 7.62
N GLN A 89 -1.25 6.66 8.53
CA GLN A 89 -0.71 6.07 9.75
C GLN A 89 -0.88 7.00 10.93
N GLY A 90 -1.27 6.47 12.07
CA GLY A 90 -1.35 7.21 13.31
C GLY A 90 0.02 7.68 13.80
N GLN A 91 0.04 8.78 14.54
CA GLN A 91 1.26 9.27 15.16
C GLN A 91 1.73 8.28 16.25
N TYR A 92 3.04 7.97 16.26
CA TYR A 92 3.65 7.03 17.21
C TYR A 92 3.11 5.58 17.13
N VAL A 93 2.56 5.20 15.99
CA VAL A 93 2.11 3.82 15.72
C VAL A 93 3.01 3.17 14.68
N PRO A 94 4.19 2.64 15.07
CA PRO A 94 5.10 1.97 14.15
C PRO A 94 4.50 0.63 13.71
N GLN A 95 4.70 0.28 12.43
CA GLN A 95 4.26 -1.01 11.88
C GLN A 95 5.46 -1.90 11.55
N LYS A 96 5.32 -3.21 11.76
CA LYS A 96 6.31 -4.22 11.37
C LYS A 96 6.54 -4.14 9.85
N VAL A 97 7.80 -4.15 9.42
CA VAL A 97 8.15 -4.01 7.97
C VAL A 97 7.53 -5.12 7.12
N GLY A 98 7.47 -6.35 7.61
CA GLY A 98 6.82 -7.45 6.92
C GLY A 98 5.32 -7.18 6.69
N LEU A 99 4.61 -6.63 7.69
CA LEU A 99 3.21 -6.25 7.55
C LEU A 99 3.02 -5.16 6.49
N GLN A 100 3.88 -4.13 6.48
CA GLN A 100 3.85 -3.10 5.45
C GLN A 100 4.01 -3.71 4.05
N VAL A 101 4.91 -4.70 3.88
CA VAL A 101 5.09 -5.40 2.60
C VAL A 101 3.81 -6.11 2.18
N VAL A 102 3.15 -6.85 3.09
CA VAL A 102 1.90 -7.57 2.78
C VAL A 102 0.78 -6.61 2.41
N GLN A 103 0.61 -5.51 3.15
CA GLN A 103 -0.41 -4.48 2.88
C GLN A 103 -0.20 -3.84 1.51
N ILE A 104 1.02 -3.40 1.19
CA ILE A 104 1.35 -2.80 -0.11
C ILE A 104 1.16 -3.84 -1.23
N TYR A 105 1.56 -5.10 -1.00
CA TYR A 105 1.33 -6.18 -1.95
C TYR A 105 -0.16 -6.33 -2.25
N ALA A 106 -1.00 -6.38 -1.24
CA ALA A 106 -2.46 -6.50 -1.38
C ALA A 106 -3.08 -5.34 -2.18
N GLY A 107 -2.55 -4.12 -2.03
CA GLY A 107 -3.05 -2.95 -2.75
C GLY A 107 -2.52 -2.81 -4.18
N THR A 108 -1.36 -3.41 -4.50
CA THR A 108 -0.67 -3.20 -5.78
C THR A 108 -0.66 -4.41 -6.70
N GLN A 109 -0.76 -5.64 -6.15
CA GLN A 109 -0.73 -6.87 -6.93
C GLN A 109 -2.13 -7.44 -7.13
N ASN A 110 -2.34 -8.05 -8.29
CA ASN A 110 -3.62 -8.69 -8.60
C ASN A 110 -3.71 -10.07 -7.93
N VAL A 111 -4.93 -10.50 -7.67
CA VAL A 111 -5.24 -11.88 -7.27
C VAL A 111 -4.83 -12.81 -8.41
N PRO A 112 -4.16 -13.93 -8.14
CA PRO A 112 -3.79 -14.90 -9.18
C PRO A 112 -4.99 -15.34 -10.02
N GLY A 113 -4.89 -15.12 -11.34
CA GLY A 113 -5.98 -15.45 -12.28
C GLY A 113 -7.09 -14.40 -12.38
N ASP A 114 -6.99 -13.27 -11.67
CA ASP A 114 -7.93 -12.15 -11.75
C ASP A 114 -7.20 -10.86 -12.19
N LEU A 115 -7.96 -9.90 -12.71
CA LEU A 115 -7.48 -8.55 -13.04
C LEU A 115 -7.64 -7.58 -11.86
N LYS A 116 -8.23 -8.02 -10.75
CA LYS A 116 -8.48 -7.22 -9.55
C LYS A 116 -7.40 -7.44 -8.51
N ASN A 117 -7.00 -6.37 -7.81
CA ASN A 117 -6.15 -6.50 -6.63
C ASN A 117 -6.97 -6.97 -5.41
N TRP A 118 -6.27 -7.39 -4.36
CA TRP A 118 -6.85 -7.99 -3.16
C TRP A 118 -7.79 -7.07 -2.37
N VAL A 119 -7.64 -5.75 -2.51
CA VAL A 119 -8.47 -4.75 -1.81
C VAL A 119 -9.53 -4.09 -2.70
N ARG A 120 -9.72 -4.59 -3.93
CA ARG A 120 -10.60 -3.97 -4.93
C ARG A 120 -12.04 -3.80 -4.46
N ASP A 121 -12.55 -4.79 -3.77
CA ASP A 121 -13.93 -4.82 -3.32
C ASP A 121 -14.10 -4.30 -1.87
N VAL A 122 -13.01 -3.86 -1.22
CA VAL A 122 -13.04 -3.22 0.09
C VAL A 122 -13.41 -1.74 -0.07
N PRO A 123 -14.46 -1.22 0.62
CA PRO A 123 -14.77 0.21 0.63
C PRO A 123 -13.57 1.02 1.14
N VAL A 124 -13.38 2.24 0.60
CA VAL A 124 -12.27 3.12 1.01
C VAL A 124 -12.31 3.41 2.52
N SER A 125 -13.50 3.61 3.09
CA SER A 125 -13.70 3.80 4.54
C SER A 125 -13.22 2.64 5.38
N GLU A 126 -13.21 1.42 4.84
CA GLU A 126 -12.87 0.18 5.54
C GLU A 126 -11.41 -0.25 5.36
N ILE A 127 -10.64 0.47 4.56
CA ILE A 127 -9.23 0.13 4.28
C ILE A 127 -8.39 0.14 5.57
N HIS A 128 -8.63 1.08 6.46
CA HIS A 128 -7.89 1.12 7.73
C HIS A 128 -8.21 -0.08 8.63
N ARG A 129 -9.50 -0.45 8.72
CA ARG A 129 -9.95 -1.66 9.43
C ARG A 129 -9.36 -2.92 8.79
N TYR A 130 -9.41 -3.01 7.45
CA TYR A 130 -8.79 -4.10 6.69
C TYR A 130 -7.30 -4.27 7.06
N CYS A 131 -6.53 -3.18 7.06
CA CYS A 131 -5.10 -3.21 7.39
C CYS A 131 -4.85 -3.66 8.84
N THR A 132 -5.68 -3.23 9.78
CA THR A 132 -5.58 -3.59 11.20
C THR A 132 -5.90 -5.06 11.42
N GLU A 133 -7.06 -5.52 10.94
CA GLU A 133 -7.50 -6.91 11.07
C GLU A 133 -6.59 -7.89 10.31
N LEU A 134 -6.02 -7.48 9.17
CA LEU A 134 -5.01 -8.27 8.47
C LEU A 134 -3.76 -8.48 9.34
N GLY A 135 -3.33 -7.43 10.05
CA GLY A 135 -2.20 -7.55 10.98
C GLY A 135 -2.47 -8.54 12.10
N ASP A 136 -3.63 -8.43 12.74
CA ASP A 136 -4.06 -9.34 13.81
C ASP A 136 -4.22 -10.79 13.30
N PHE A 137 -4.76 -10.95 12.09
CA PHE A 137 -4.92 -12.25 11.44
C PHE A 137 -3.55 -12.91 11.16
N ILE A 138 -2.59 -12.14 10.64
CA ILE A 138 -1.23 -12.64 10.39
C ILE A 138 -0.59 -13.09 11.70
N ASP A 139 -0.64 -12.28 12.74
CA ASP A 139 -0.05 -12.62 14.04
C ASP A 139 -0.71 -13.88 14.64
N ALA A 140 -2.00 -14.12 14.39
CA ALA A 140 -2.74 -15.27 14.92
C ALA A 140 -2.62 -16.56 14.08
N LYS A 141 -2.58 -16.44 12.74
CA LYS A 141 -2.70 -17.59 11.83
C LYS A 141 -1.47 -17.85 10.97
N HIS A 142 -0.66 -16.82 10.73
CA HIS A 142 0.53 -16.89 9.88
C HIS A 142 1.76 -16.23 10.55
N PRO A 143 2.10 -16.58 11.83
CA PRO A 143 3.12 -15.85 12.61
C PRO A 143 4.51 -15.86 11.95
N ASP A 144 4.83 -16.92 11.19
CA ASP A 144 6.12 -17.06 10.52
C ASP A 144 6.22 -16.23 9.23
N LEU A 145 5.12 -15.72 8.69
CA LEU A 145 5.08 -15.00 7.42
C LEU A 145 5.96 -13.74 7.46
N LEU A 146 5.86 -12.96 8.53
CA LEU A 146 6.61 -11.71 8.64
C LEU A 146 8.12 -11.96 8.74
N THR A 147 8.53 -13.01 9.42
CA THR A 147 9.93 -13.46 9.50
C THR A 147 10.42 -13.95 8.15
N LEU A 148 9.61 -14.77 7.46
CA LEU A 148 9.93 -15.26 6.12
C LEU A 148 10.20 -14.11 5.12
N ILE A 149 9.38 -13.04 5.16
CA ILE A 149 9.56 -11.84 4.32
C ILE A 149 10.87 -11.11 4.62
N GLN A 150 11.30 -11.08 5.89
CA GLN A 150 12.52 -10.41 6.29
C GLN A 150 13.78 -11.21 5.97
N ASP A 151 13.74 -12.52 6.14
CA ASP A 151 14.92 -13.41 6.04
C ASP A 151 15.23 -13.80 4.59
N LYS A 152 14.24 -13.80 3.72
CA LYS A 152 14.42 -14.17 2.31
C LYS A 152 14.92 -13.01 1.43
N ASP A 153 15.49 -13.39 0.32
CA ASP A 153 16.11 -12.46 -0.64
C ASP A 153 15.06 -11.77 -1.54
N GLY A 154 14.16 -11.04 -0.90
CA GLY A 154 13.10 -10.29 -1.57
C GLY A 154 11.79 -11.07 -1.71
N LEU A 155 11.02 -10.79 -2.78
CA LEU A 155 9.80 -11.51 -3.11
C LEU A 155 10.15 -12.71 -4.00
N SER A 156 10.68 -13.77 -3.40
CA SER A 156 10.83 -15.07 -4.07
C SER A 156 9.46 -15.74 -4.27
N ASP A 157 9.38 -16.75 -5.12
CA ASP A 157 8.13 -17.48 -5.37
C ASP A 157 7.56 -18.08 -4.08
N GLU A 158 8.43 -18.52 -3.15
CA GLU A 158 8.05 -19.01 -1.83
C GLU A 158 7.36 -17.92 -1.00
N VAL A 159 7.95 -16.72 -0.94
CA VAL A 159 7.41 -15.57 -0.20
C VAL A 159 6.10 -15.11 -0.83
N VAL A 160 6.04 -15.01 -2.16
CA VAL A 160 4.82 -14.63 -2.90
C VAL A 160 3.70 -15.62 -2.61
N THR A 161 3.96 -16.91 -2.74
CA THR A 161 2.96 -17.97 -2.46
C THR A 161 2.46 -17.90 -1.02
N ALA A 162 3.34 -17.64 -0.04
CA ALA A 162 2.95 -17.52 1.36
C ALA A 162 2.08 -16.26 1.60
N ILE A 163 2.42 -15.11 0.98
CA ILE A 163 1.62 -13.88 1.06
C ILE A 163 0.24 -14.11 0.44
N GLU A 164 0.17 -14.67 -0.77
CA GLU A 164 -1.08 -14.90 -1.48
C GLU A 164 -2.00 -15.88 -0.75
N LYS A 165 -1.41 -16.94 -0.17
CA LYS A 165 -2.16 -17.86 0.69
C LYS A 165 -2.76 -17.12 1.89
N CYS A 166 -1.97 -16.33 2.60
CA CYS A 166 -2.43 -15.56 3.74
C CYS A 166 -3.55 -14.59 3.36
N LEU A 167 -3.40 -13.86 2.25
CA LEU A 167 -4.41 -12.92 1.77
C LEU A 167 -5.70 -13.63 1.36
N LYS A 168 -5.60 -14.82 0.76
CA LYS A 168 -6.77 -15.64 0.41
C LYS A 168 -7.49 -16.12 1.67
N ASP A 169 -6.76 -16.68 2.63
CA ASP A 169 -7.32 -17.15 3.90
C ASP A 169 -7.99 -15.98 4.67
N PHE A 170 -7.41 -14.77 4.56
CA PHE A 170 -8.00 -13.56 5.16
C PHE A 170 -9.27 -13.09 4.45
N GLN A 171 -9.33 -13.15 3.12
CA GLN A 171 -10.55 -12.81 2.37
C GLN A 171 -11.76 -13.67 2.77
N ASP A 172 -11.53 -14.93 3.14
CA ASP A 172 -12.60 -15.84 3.56
C ASP A 172 -13.23 -15.46 4.92
N VAL A 173 -12.53 -14.66 5.73
CA VAL A 173 -12.99 -14.25 7.06
C VAL A 173 -13.31 -12.75 7.17
N PHE A 174 -12.71 -11.91 6.34
CA PHE A 174 -12.94 -10.47 6.36
C PHE A 174 -14.27 -10.12 5.67
N ASN A 175 -15.18 -9.50 6.42
CA ASN A 175 -16.42 -8.97 5.86
C ASN A 175 -16.29 -7.45 5.62
N PRO A 176 -16.16 -6.97 4.37
CA PRO A 176 -16.01 -5.54 4.08
C PRO A 176 -17.28 -4.71 4.37
N HIS A 177 -18.43 -5.35 4.60
CA HIS A 177 -19.72 -4.71 4.87
C HIS A 177 -20.26 -5.05 6.27
N ALA A 178 -19.41 -5.50 7.19
CA ALA A 178 -19.82 -5.69 8.56
C ALA A 178 -20.17 -4.34 9.19
N ASP A 179 -21.43 -4.11 9.46
CA ASP A 179 -21.90 -2.97 10.24
C ASP A 179 -21.26 -3.04 11.64
N ASN A 180 -20.60 -1.94 12.05
CA ASN A 180 -20.15 -1.72 13.41
C ASN A 180 -21.33 -1.38 14.32
#